data_0c6a178309847e7a226db24ac851fde1
#
_entry.id   0c6a178309847e7a226db24ac851fde1
#
_cell.length_a   1.000
_cell.length_b   1.000
_cell.length_c   1.000
_cell.angle_alpha   90.00
_cell.angle_beta   90.00
_cell.angle_gamma   90.00
#
_symmetry.space_group_name_H-M   'P 1'
#
loop_
_entity.id
_entity.type
_entity.pdbx_description
1 polymer ?
#
loop_
_entity_poly.entity_id
_entity_poly.type
_entity_poly.pdbx_seq_one_letter_code
_entity_poly.pdbx_strand_id
1 'polypeptide(L)'
;AASDVYKRQAINLPEDLEAQIRPRSGLAIKHGVTLLNTPGTIDSDYRGEIKVILINLSNDNYTIKPNDRIAQIVFSQFISAQFNIVENLDDTDRGNSGFGSTGK
;
A
#
# COMPACT_ATOMS: atom_id res chain seq x y z
N ALA A 1 -2.80 -2.00 16.91
CA ALA A 1 -3.66 -0.92 17.36
C ALA A 1 -4.63 -0.52 16.27
N ALA A 2 -5.87 -0.54 16.58
CA ALA A 2 -6.89 -0.11 15.65
C ALA A 2 -6.77 1.39 15.41
N SER A 3 -6.91 1.79 14.18
CA SER A 3 -6.75 3.17 13.79
C SER A 3 -8.08 3.85 13.47
N ASP A 4 -9.16 3.17 13.66
CA ASP A 4 -10.46 3.59 13.19
C ASP A 4 -11.25 4.44 14.16
N VAL A 5 -10.70 4.65 15.34
CA VAL A 5 -11.47 5.18 16.46
C VAL A 5 -11.87 6.64 16.30
N TYR A 6 -11.17 7.40 15.47
CA TYR A 6 -11.35 8.85 15.45
C TYR A 6 -12.12 9.36 14.27
N LYS A 7 -12.03 8.69 13.12
CA LYS A 7 -12.71 9.13 11.92
C LYS A 7 -13.12 7.92 11.10
N ARG A 8 -14.38 7.82 10.82
CA ARG A 8 -14.90 6.85 9.89
C ARG A 8 -15.03 7.52 8.55
N GLN A 9 -14.17 7.17 7.62
CA GLN A 9 -14.11 7.79 6.32
C GLN A 9 -14.38 6.75 5.24
N ALA A 10 -15.12 7.17 4.23
CA ALA A 10 -15.29 6.44 3.00
C ALA A 10 -15.06 7.42 1.86
N ILE A 11 -14.66 6.93 0.71
CA ILE A 11 -14.36 7.76 -0.44
C ILE A 11 -15.07 7.26 -1.67
N ASN A 12 -15.26 8.16 -2.61
CA ASN A 12 -15.82 7.87 -3.93
C ASN A 12 -14.80 8.26 -4.97
N LEU A 13 -14.18 7.26 -5.60
CA LEU A 13 -13.14 7.47 -6.59
C LEU A 13 -13.69 7.27 -8.00
N PRO A 14 -13.22 8.05 -8.99
CA PRO A 14 -13.44 7.72 -10.40
C PRO A 14 -12.90 6.33 -10.74
N GLU A 15 -13.47 5.72 -11.78
CA GLU A 15 -13.15 4.33 -12.15
C GLU A 15 -11.68 4.09 -12.46
N ASP A 16 -10.98 5.11 -12.95
CA ASP A 16 -9.58 4.99 -13.37
C ASP A 16 -8.59 5.33 -12.24
N LEU A 17 -9.07 5.60 -11.04
CA LEU A 17 -8.22 5.91 -9.90
C LEU A 17 -8.28 4.82 -8.86
N GLU A 18 -7.15 4.65 -8.20
CA GLU A 18 -7.05 3.89 -6.96
C GLU A 18 -6.48 4.79 -5.87
N ALA A 19 -6.68 4.41 -4.64
CA ALA A 19 -5.96 5.01 -3.52
C ALA A 19 -5.08 3.96 -2.87
N GLN A 20 -3.97 4.40 -2.30
CA GLN A 20 -3.07 3.54 -1.55
C GLN A 20 -2.80 4.16 -0.20
N ILE A 21 -2.93 3.37 0.84
CA ILE A 21 -2.53 3.74 2.18
C ILE A 21 -1.08 3.30 2.35
N ARG A 22 -0.23 4.25 2.68
CA ARG A 22 1.22 4.04 2.81
C ARG A 22 1.69 4.45 4.19
N PRO A 23 2.77 3.82 4.68
CA PRO A 23 3.32 4.19 5.99
C PRO A 23 3.99 5.56 5.95
N ARG A 24 4.19 6.11 7.12
CA ARG A 24 4.95 7.35 7.30
C ARG A 24 6.39 6.99 7.67
N SER A 25 7.33 7.55 6.95
CA SER A 25 8.75 7.25 7.15
C SER A 25 9.23 7.59 8.57
N GLY A 26 8.74 8.67 9.13
CA GLY A 26 9.13 9.06 10.50
C GLY A 26 8.70 8.05 11.54
N LEU A 27 7.48 7.53 11.45
CA LEU A 27 7.04 6.48 12.39
C LEU A 27 7.82 5.19 12.18
N ALA A 28 8.13 4.85 10.95
CA ALA A 28 8.88 3.65 10.66
C ALA A 28 10.29 3.71 11.22
N ILE A 29 11.02 4.79 10.96
CA ILE A 29 12.43 4.87 11.35
C ILE A 29 12.61 5.12 12.85
N LYS A 30 11.73 5.90 13.47
CA LYS A 30 11.88 6.27 14.88
C LYS A 30 11.24 5.27 15.84
N HIS A 31 10.16 4.64 15.42
CA HIS A 31 9.34 3.83 16.33
C HIS A 31 9.07 2.42 15.82
N GLY A 32 9.50 2.09 14.60
CA GLY A 32 9.23 0.79 14.04
C GLY A 32 7.76 0.54 13.73
N VAL A 33 6.97 1.60 13.61
CA VAL A 33 5.53 1.51 13.34
C VAL A 33 5.29 1.70 11.84
N THR A 34 4.62 0.75 11.25
CA THR A 34 4.32 0.74 9.82
C THR A 34 2.96 0.10 9.58
N LEU A 35 2.63 -0.18 8.33
CA LEU A 35 1.41 -0.86 7.96
C LEU A 35 1.69 -2.34 7.73
N LEU A 36 0.80 -3.18 8.23
CA LEU A 36 0.91 -4.62 8.00
C LEU A 36 0.75 -4.94 6.51
N ASN A 37 -0.21 -4.33 5.85
CA ASN A 37 -0.37 -4.41 4.40
C ASN A 37 0.21 -3.14 3.77
N THR A 38 1.40 -3.21 3.26
CA THR A 38 2.08 -2.09 2.65
C THR A 38 2.32 -2.38 1.17
N PRO A 39 1.61 -1.70 0.26
CA PRO A 39 0.56 -0.69 0.51
C PRO A 39 -0.81 -1.31 0.77
N GLY A 40 -1.68 -0.53 1.41
CA GLY A 40 -3.09 -0.86 1.48
C GLY A 40 -3.82 -0.27 0.27
N THR A 41 -4.31 -1.10 -0.60
CA THR A 41 -4.97 -0.68 -1.82
C THR A 41 -6.46 -0.47 -1.59
N ILE A 42 -6.96 0.66 -2.08
CA ILE A 42 -8.38 0.99 -2.06
C ILE A 42 -8.84 1.10 -3.51
N ASP A 43 -9.69 0.18 -3.92
CA ASP A 43 -10.22 0.15 -5.27
C ASP A 43 -11.27 1.24 -5.48
N SER A 44 -11.49 1.61 -6.74
CA SER A 44 -12.43 2.68 -7.07
C SER A 44 -13.87 2.35 -6.69
N ASP A 45 -14.22 1.09 -6.64
CA ASP A 45 -15.57 0.63 -6.30
C ASP A 45 -15.76 0.32 -4.82
N TYR A 46 -14.73 0.47 -4.01
CA TYR A 46 -14.86 0.26 -2.57
C TYR A 46 -15.59 1.42 -1.91
N ARG A 47 -16.65 1.11 -1.19
CA ARG A 47 -17.48 2.12 -0.50
C ARG A 47 -17.47 1.94 1.01
N GLY A 48 -16.68 1.00 1.50
CA GLY A 48 -16.59 0.75 2.92
C GLY A 48 -15.71 1.76 3.65
N GLU A 49 -15.61 1.57 4.94
CA GLU A 49 -14.75 2.38 5.78
C GLU A 49 -13.28 2.15 5.44
N ILE A 50 -12.52 3.24 5.38
CA ILE A 50 -11.08 3.18 5.21
C ILE A 50 -10.47 2.81 6.56
N LYS A 51 -9.69 1.74 6.58
CA LYS A 51 -9.01 1.25 7.77
C LYS A 51 -7.52 1.22 7.56
N VAL A 52 -6.78 1.62 8.57
CA VAL A 52 -5.32 1.56 8.58
C VAL A 52 -4.89 0.45 9.52
N ILE A 53 -4.19 -0.53 8.99
CA ILE A 53 -3.74 -1.69 9.76
C ILE A 53 -2.29 -1.47 10.15
N LEU A 54 -2.08 -1.08 11.40
CA LEU A 54 -0.75 -0.77 11.91
C LEU A 54 -0.11 -1.99 12.55
N ILE A 55 1.21 -2.05 12.44
CA ILE A 55 2.03 -3.02 13.14
C ILE A 55 3.23 -2.31 13.77
N ASN A 56 3.57 -2.69 14.98
CA ASN A 56 4.75 -2.20 15.69
C ASN A 56 5.81 -3.30 15.68
N LEU A 57 6.89 -3.06 14.96
CA LEU A 57 7.99 -4.01 14.81
C LEU A 57 9.13 -3.73 15.80
N SER A 58 8.97 -2.73 16.66
CA SER A 58 9.96 -2.43 17.69
C SER A 58 9.65 -3.20 18.99
N ASN A 59 10.57 -3.10 19.93
CA ASN A 59 10.38 -3.66 21.28
C ASN A 59 9.75 -2.66 22.25
N ASP A 60 9.50 -1.44 21.79
CA ASP A 60 8.98 -0.38 22.64
C ASP A 60 7.51 -0.11 22.34
N ASN A 61 6.76 0.23 23.36
CA ASN A 61 5.37 0.63 23.16
C ASN A 61 5.30 1.95 22.41
N TYR A 62 4.30 2.08 21.56
CA TYR A 62 4.01 3.33 20.89
C TYR A 62 2.53 3.67 21.08
N THR A 63 2.26 4.84 21.60
CA THR A 63 0.89 5.29 21.88
C THR A 63 0.41 6.21 20.77
N ILE A 64 -0.72 5.86 20.18
CA ILE A 64 -1.41 6.70 19.18
C ILE A 64 -2.43 7.56 19.91
N LYS A 65 -2.34 8.86 19.69
CA LYS A 65 -3.24 9.84 20.28
C LYS A 65 -4.22 10.35 19.25
N PRO A 66 -5.35 10.90 19.67
CA PRO A 66 -6.27 11.56 18.73
C PRO A 66 -5.55 12.58 17.87
N ASN A 67 -5.88 12.60 16.57
CA ASN A 67 -5.33 13.49 15.55
C ASN A 67 -3.87 13.20 15.16
N ASP A 68 -3.28 12.14 15.66
CA ASP A 68 -1.97 11.72 15.18
C ASP A 68 -2.03 11.31 13.71
N ARG A 69 -0.96 11.65 13.00
CA ARG A 69 -0.80 11.24 11.61
C ARG A 69 -0.14 9.86 11.60
N ILE A 70 -0.89 8.85 11.21
CA ILE A 70 -0.43 7.45 11.30
C ILE A 70 -0.11 6.82 9.95
N ALA A 71 -0.58 7.42 8.88
CA ALA A 71 -0.40 6.92 7.52
C ALA A 71 -0.63 8.07 6.54
N GLN A 72 -0.43 7.80 5.27
CA GLN A 72 -0.75 8.74 4.21
C GLN A 72 -1.52 8.03 3.12
N ILE A 73 -2.38 8.78 2.45
CA ILE A 73 -3.13 8.27 1.31
C ILE A 73 -2.62 8.91 0.03
N VAL A 74 -2.42 8.10 -0.98
CA VAL A 74 -1.94 8.54 -2.29
C VAL A 74 -2.94 8.09 -3.33
N PHE A 75 -3.33 8.99 -4.23
CA PHE A 75 -4.23 8.69 -5.33
C PHE A 75 -3.42 8.58 -6.61
N SER A 76 -3.72 7.57 -7.41
CA SER A 76 -3.05 7.41 -8.69
C SER A 76 -3.99 6.77 -9.71
N GLN A 77 -3.71 7.04 -10.97
CA GLN A 77 -4.38 6.34 -12.06
C GLN A 77 -3.79 4.95 -12.20
N PHE A 78 -4.61 4.03 -12.64
CA PHE A 78 -4.16 2.68 -12.92
C PHE A 78 -4.68 2.24 -14.30
N ILE A 79 -4.01 1.25 -14.85
CA ILE A 79 -4.37 0.67 -16.14
C ILE A 79 -4.82 -0.75 -15.89
N SER A 80 -6.02 -1.08 -16.37
CA SER A 80 -6.51 -2.44 -16.35
C SER A 80 -5.84 -3.23 -17.47
N ALA A 81 -5.25 -4.35 -17.12
CA ALA A 81 -4.58 -5.22 -18.07
C ALA A 81 -5.47 -6.40 -18.41
N GLN A 82 -5.42 -6.84 -19.66
CA GLN A 82 -5.98 -8.11 -20.07
C GLN A 82 -4.86 -9.14 -20.15
N PHE A 83 -5.13 -10.31 -19.64
CA PHE A 83 -4.20 -11.42 -19.73
C PHE A 83 -4.59 -12.34 -20.88
N ASN A 84 -3.62 -12.61 -21.73
CA ASN A 84 -3.77 -13.58 -22.78
C ASN A 84 -2.88 -14.78 -22.50
N ILE A 85 -3.47 -15.95 -22.57
CA ILE A 85 -2.72 -17.18 -22.37
C ILE A 85 -2.08 -17.54 -23.72
N VAL A 86 -0.76 -17.65 -23.73
CA VAL A 86 0.00 -17.99 -24.93
C VAL A 86 0.93 -19.18 -24.61
N GLU A 87 1.31 -19.92 -25.64
CA GLU A 87 2.24 -21.03 -25.47
C GLU A 87 3.67 -20.54 -25.30
N ASN A 88 4.04 -19.50 -26.03
CA ASN A 88 5.39 -18.94 -26.02
C ASN A 88 5.33 -17.43 -25.98
N LEU A 89 6.32 -16.82 -25.35
CA LEU A 89 6.50 -15.37 -25.34
C LEU A 89 7.56 -14.99 -26.37
N ASP A 90 7.47 -13.74 -26.84
CA ASP A 90 8.48 -13.17 -27.72
C ASP A 90 9.84 -13.07 -27.00
N ASP A 91 10.90 -13.20 -27.77
CA ASP A 91 12.25 -13.06 -27.23
C ASP A 91 12.59 -11.60 -26.99
N THR A 92 13.37 -11.36 -25.95
CA THR A 92 13.97 -10.05 -25.68
C THR A 92 15.45 -10.24 -25.33
N ASP A 93 16.22 -9.16 -25.41
CA ASP A 93 17.63 -9.20 -25.05
C ASP A 93 17.86 -9.63 -23.60
N ARG A 94 16.96 -9.23 -22.71
CA ARG A 94 17.06 -9.63 -21.30
C ARG A 94 16.70 -11.11 -21.11
N GLY A 95 15.74 -11.63 -21.88
CA GLY A 95 15.22 -12.97 -21.73
C GLY A 95 14.68 -13.19 -20.32
N ASN A 96 15.13 -14.29 -19.71
CA ASN A 96 14.71 -14.65 -18.36
C ASN A 96 15.67 -14.16 -17.27
N SER A 97 16.58 -13.27 -17.59
CA SER A 97 17.51 -12.73 -16.60
C SER A 97 16.78 -11.86 -15.59
N GLY A 98 16.97 -12.15 -14.35
CA GLY A 98 16.34 -11.43 -13.25
C GLY A 98 17.01 -11.77 -11.93
N PHE A 99 16.41 -11.33 -10.84
CA PHE A 99 16.87 -11.67 -9.50
C PHE A 99 18.35 -11.36 -9.27
N GLY A 100 18.81 -10.17 -9.70
CA GLY A 100 20.19 -9.77 -9.52
C GLY A 100 21.15 -10.31 -10.57
N SER A 101 20.65 -10.76 -11.71
CA SER A 101 21.47 -11.30 -12.79
C SER A 101 22.40 -10.28 -13.43
N THR A 102 22.28 -9.00 -13.10
CA THR A 102 23.18 -7.95 -13.56
C THR A 102 24.50 -7.90 -12.79
N GLY A 103 24.75 -8.88 -11.93
CA GLY A 103 26.07 -9.12 -11.37
C GLY A 103 26.40 -8.38 -10.10
N LYS A 104 25.44 -7.97 -9.37
CA LYS A 104 25.72 -7.28 -8.11
C LYS A 104 25.13 -8.01 -6.92
#